data_313dea5ba3b0c5c55db5551366c08fd4
#
_entry.id   313dea5ba3b0c5c55db5551366c08fd4
#
_cell.length_a   1.000
_cell.length_b   1.000
_cell.length_c   1.000
_cell.angle_alpha   90.00
_cell.angle_beta   90.00
_cell.angle_gamma   90.00
#
_symmetry.space_group_name_H-M   'P 1'
#
loop_
_entity.id
_entity.type
_entity.pdbx_description
1 polymer ?
#
loop_
_entity_poly.entity_id
_entity_poly.type
_entity_poly.pdbx_seq_one_letter_code
_entity_poly.pdbx_strand_id
1 'polypeptide(L)'
;MLSEVCIRLPDWIKGFVATSPDVFPNVEDRMHFVIALARQNVQRETGGPFASAVFDHSGRLIAPGVNMVVTSNCSVLHAEIVALVLAQKALGRYDLSDGGRLHYDLVASAEPCAMCFGAVPWSGVRRLVCGARDEDARAIGFDEGPKLDDWVKALNNRGIEVLRDVLREEASVVLREYVAAGGTIYNSGGLGEHPGNERVL
;
A
#
# COMPACT_ATOMS: atom_id res chain seq x y z
N MET A 1 -27.56 13.34 -3.54
CA MET A 1 -26.24 13.23 -4.16
C MET A 1 -25.20 13.40 -3.07
N LEU A 2 -24.26 12.46 -2.89
CA LEU A 2 -23.18 12.62 -1.90
C LEU A 2 -22.20 13.65 -2.47
N SER A 3 -21.90 14.70 -1.68
CA SER A 3 -20.98 15.77 -2.07
C SER A 3 -19.58 15.62 -1.42
N GLU A 4 -19.42 14.66 -0.52
CA GLU A 4 -18.19 14.43 0.20
C GLU A 4 -17.81 12.95 0.19
N VAL A 5 -16.51 12.68 0.12
CA VAL A 5 -15.90 11.36 0.34
C VAL A 5 -14.92 11.49 1.49
N CYS A 6 -15.13 10.71 2.55
CA CYS A 6 -14.24 10.69 3.70
C CYS A 6 -13.46 9.38 3.73
N ILE A 7 -12.13 9.45 3.72
CA ILE A 7 -11.25 8.31 3.95
C ILE A 7 -10.97 8.24 5.45
N ARG A 8 -11.47 7.21 6.11
CA ARG A 8 -11.24 6.95 7.54
C ARG A 8 -10.55 5.61 7.71
N LEU A 9 -9.36 5.65 8.30
CA LEU A 9 -8.66 4.42 8.67
C LEU A 9 -9.45 3.64 9.73
N PRO A 10 -9.32 2.31 9.77
CA PRO A 10 -9.85 1.49 10.86
C PRO A 10 -9.37 1.98 12.24
N ASP A 11 -10.26 1.96 13.23
CA ASP A 11 -10.01 2.56 14.55
C ASP A 11 -8.79 1.99 15.28
N TRP A 12 -8.47 0.71 15.03
CA TRP A 12 -7.33 0.03 15.64
C TRP A 12 -5.97 0.65 15.26
N ILE A 13 -5.88 1.28 14.06
CA ILE A 13 -4.62 1.88 13.56
C ILE A 13 -4.11 2.96 14.51
N LYS A 14 -5.00 3.75 15.10
CA LYS A 14 -4.60 4.78 16.06
C LYS A 14 -3.87 4.20 17.25
N GLY A 15 -4.38 3.11 17.82
CA GLY A 15 -3.74 2.40 18.93
C GLY A 15 -2.42 1.74 18.51
N PHE A 16 -2.39 1.13 17.33
CA PHE A 16 -1.20 0.49 16.78
C PHE A 16 -0.05 1.50 16.57
N VAL A 17 -0.33 2.66 15.97
CA VAL A 17 0.66 3.73 15.77
C VAL A 17 1.13 4.30 17.11
N ALA A 18 0.23 4.50 18.07
CA ALA A 18 0.57 5.05 19.39
C ALA A 18 1.51 4.16 20.22
N THR A 19 1.56 2.85 19.93
CA THR A 19 2.47 1.88 20.57
C THR A 19 3.73 1.60 19.76
N SER A 20 3.86 2.20 18.58
CA SER A 20 5.02 2.05 17.69
C SER A 20 6.09 3.10 18.02
N PRO A 21 7.36 2.89 17.61
CA PRO A 21 8.40 3.91 17.74
C PRO A 21 8.04 5.21 16.99
N ASP A 22 8.49 6.35 17.51
CA ASP A 22 8.32 7.66 16.83
C ASP A 22 9.15 7.75 15.54
N VAL A 23 10.28 7.04 15.49
CA VAL A 23 11.24 7.06 14.39
C VAL A 23 11.67 5.64 14.04
N PHE A 24 11.70 5.33 12.75
CA PHE A 24 12.14 4.08 12.16
C PHE A 24 13.43 4.34 11.36
N PRO A 25 14.61 4.20 11.96
CA PRO A 25 15.84 4.73 11.40
C PRO A 25 16.31 4.02 10.13
N ASN A 26 16.12 2.71 10.04
CA ASN A 26 16.49 1.92 8.87
C ASN A 26 15.28 1.48 8.04
N VAL A 27 15.55 0.99 6.84
CA VAL A 27 14.51 0.61 5.88
C VAL A 27 13.76 -0.65 6.34
N GLU A 28 14.48 -1.57 6.95
CA GLU A 28 13.93 -2.82 7.46
C GLU A 28 12.91 -2.56 8.59
N ASP A 29 13.20 -1.64 9.51
CA ASP A 29 12.25 -1.28 10.58
C ASP A 29 10.96 -0.69 10.00
N ARG A 30 11.07 0.17 8.98
CA ARG A 30 9.92 0.72 8.25
C ARG A 30 9.11 -0.38 7.57
N MET A 31 9.78 -1.34 6.95
CA MET A 31 9.12 -2.46 6.30
C MET A 31 8.47 -3.40 7.32
N HIS A 32 9.11 -3.72 8.45
CA HIS A 32 8.50 -4.49 9.54
C HIS A 32 7.21 -3.83 10.04
N PHE A 33 7.21 -2.50 10.21
CA PHE A 33 6.01 -1.75 10.59
C PHE A 33 4.90 -1.92 9.55
N VAL A 34 5.22 -1.79 8.26
CA VAL A 34 4.25 -1.92 7.16
C VAL A 34 3.71 -3.36 7.04
N ILE A 35 4.58 -4.37 7.18
CA ILE A 35 4.16 -5.78 7.19
C ILE A 35 3.22 -6.06 8.38
N ALA A 36 3.54 -5.51 9.56
CA ALA A 36 2.69 -5.66 10.73
C ALA A 36 1.32 -4.98 10.55
N LEU A 37 1.27 -3.80 9.89
CA LEU A 37 0.00 -3.16 9.50
C LEU A 37 -0.82 -4.06 8.57
N ALA A 38 -0.20 -4.64 7.53
CA ALA A 38 -0.89 -5.54 6.60
C ALA A 38 -1.46 -6.77 7.33
N ARG A 39 -0.66 -7.39 8.19
CA ARG A 39 -1.09 -8.55 9.00
C ARG A 39 -2.25 -8.19 9.93
N GLN A 40 -2.19 -7.04 10.62
CA GLN A 40 -3.29 -6.59 11.49
C GLN A 40 -4.56 -6.27 10.69
N ASN A 41 -4.44 -5.72 9.47
CA ASN A 41 -5.59 -5.46 8.61
C ASN A 41 -6.34 -6.75 8.25
N VAL A 42 -5.59 -7.82 7.95
CA VAL A 42 -6.14 -9.16 7.70
C VAL A 42 -6.75 -9.76 8.96
N GLN A 43 -6.00 -9.82 10.06
CA GLN A 43 -6.44 -10.47 11.30
C GLN A 43 -7.68 -9.82 11.92
N ARG A 44 -7.88 -8.52 11.67
CA ARG A 44 -9.05 -7.76 12.13
C ARG A 44 -10.16 -7.67 11.09
N GLU A 45 -10.00 -8.33 9.95
CA GLU A 45 -11.00 -8.35 8.86
C GLU A 45 -11.38 -6.92 8.38
N THR A 46 -10.41 -5.98 8.44
CA THR A 46 -10.65 -4.58 8.05
C THR A 46 -10.23 -4.26 6.62
N GLY A 47 -9.69 -5.25 5.88
CA GLY A 47 -9.37 -5.12 4.45
C GLY A 47 -8.41 -6.18 3.94
N GLY A 48 -7.89 -5.99 2.73
CA GLY A 48 -6.96 -6.90 2.07
C GLY A 48 -5.55 -6.91 2.67
N PRO A 49 -4.66 -7.81 2.19
CA PRO A 49 -3.37 -8.12 2.81
C PRO A 49 -2.26 -7.13 2.48
N PHE A 50 -2.62 -5.90 2.19
CA PHE A 50 -1.68 -4.86 1.76
C PHE A 50 -1.70 -3.67 2.72
N ALA A 51 -0.51 -3.16 3.00
CA ALA A 51 -0.32 -1.92 3.74
C ALA A 51 0.80 -1.09 3.13
N SER A 52 0.79 0.19 3.43
CA SER A 52 1.82 1.13 3.03
C SER A 52 1.96 2.24 4.08
N ALA A 53 3.07 2.96 4.05
CA ALA A 53 3.25 4.13 4.90
C ALA A 53 4.19 5.14 4.26
N VAL A 54 3.95 6.42 4.54
CA VAL A 54 4.85 7.50 4.15
C VAL A 54 5.71 7.87 5.35
N PHE A 55 7.03 7.92 5.14
CA PHE A 55 8.02 8.35 6.13
C PHE A 55 8.80 9.55 5.60
N ASP A 56 9.24 10.44 6.49
CA ASP A 56 10.21 11.46 6.13
C ASP A 56 11.65 10.90 6.10
N HIS A 57 12.60 11.74 5.69
CA HIS A 57 14.01 11.36 5.59
C HIS A 57 14.63 10.90 6.92
N SER A 58 14.10 11.36 8.06
CA SER A 58 14.59 10.94 9.40
C SER A 58 14.00 9.60 9.85
N GLY A 59 13.03 9.05 9.11
CA GLY A 59 12.30 7.83 9.46
C GLY A 59 11.08 8.06 10.34
N ARG A 60 10.62 9.31 10.49
CA ARG A 60 9.38 9.62 11.19
C ARG A 60 8.20 9.23 10.31
N LEU A 61 7.24 8.52 10.89
CA LEU A 61 5.98 8.19 10.23
C LEU A 61 5.15 9.45 10.01
N ILE A 62 4.73 9.68 8.76
CA ILE A 62 3.83 10.77 8.37
C ILE A 62 2.39 10.26 8.31
N ALA A 63 2.17 9.16 7.60
CA ALA A 63 0.84 8.55 7.50
C ALA A 63 0.94 7.06 7.17
N PRO A 64 0.19 6.20 7.87
CA PRO A 64 -0.03 4.82 7.47
C PRO A 64 -1.18 4.73 6.46
N GLY A 65 -1.20 3.65 5.69
CA GLY A 65 -2.32 3.26 4.83
C GLY A 65 -2.48 1.74 4.82
N VAL A 66 -3.71 1.28 4.80
CA VAL A 66 -4.06 -0.12 4.63
C VAL A 66 -5.04 -0.26 3.48
N ASN A 67 -5.08 -1.43 2.86
CA ASN A 67 -6.06 -1.70 1.82
C ASN A 67 -7.47 -1.75 2.41
N MET A 68 -8.37 -0.95 1.85
CA MET A 68 -9.76 -0.81 2.29
C MET A 68 -10.76 -0.97 1.13
N VAL A 69 -10.36 -1.61 0.04
CA VAL A 69 -11.19 -1.75 -1.18
C VAL A 69 -12.56 -2.33 -0.85
N VAL A 70 -12.59 -3.49 -0.22
CA VAL A 70 -13.84 -4.22 0.09
C VAL A 70 -14.64 -3.51 1.18
N THR A 71 -14.00 -3.14 2.29
CA THR A 71 -14.67 -2.55 3.45
C THR A 71 -15.23 -1.15 3.20
N SER A 72 -14.62 -0.41 2.27
CA SER A 72 -15.10 0.93 1.86
C SER A 72 -15.90 0.91 0.57
N ASN A 73 -16.07 -0.26 -0.07
CA ASN A 73 -16.70 -0.39 -1.38
C ASN A 73 -16.15 0.61 -2.40
N CYS A 74 -14.80 0.70 -2.46
CA CYS A 74 -14.11 1.69 -3.28
C CYS A 74 -12.81 1.12 -3.85
N SER A 75 -12.79 0.83 -5.15
CA SER A 75 -11.70 0.13 -5.84
C SER A 75 -10.35 0.86 -5.81
N VAL A 76 -10.35 2.18 -5.59
CA VAL A 76 -9.10 2.97 -5.57
C VAL A 76 -8.46 3.05 -4.18
N LEU A 77 -9.09 2.53 -3.13
CA LEU A 77 -8.54 2.59 -1.77
C LEU A 77 -7.52 1.47 -1.50
N HIS A 78 -6.52 1.36 -2.39
CA HIS A 78 -5.31 0.61 -2.15
C HIS A 78 -4.46 1.27 -1.05
N ALA A 79 -3.63 0.50 -0.39
CA ALA A 79 -2.85 0.96 0.75
C ALA A 79 -1.96 2.16 0.43
N GLU A 80 -1.30 2.15 -0.73
CA GLU A 80 -0.42 3.23 -1.19
C GLU A 80 -1.22 4.52 -1.43
N ILE A 81 -2.39 4.42 -2.08
CA ILE A 81 -3.25 5.58 -2.31
C ILE A 81 -3.71 6.17 -0.99
N VAL A 82 -4.14 5.32 -0.05
CA VAL A 82 -4.56 5.75 1.29
C VAL A 82 -3.42 6.47 2.02
N ALA A 83 -2.21 5.88 2.05
CA ALA A 83 -1.04 6.48 2.70
C ALA A 83 -0.68 7.83 2.07
N LEU A 84 -0.64 7.92 0.74
CA LEU A 84 -0.32 9.16 0.02
C LEU A 84 -1.34 10.26 0.28
N VAL A 85 -2.65 9.95 0.18
CA VAL A 85 -3.71 10.93 0.45
C VAL A 85 -3.62 11.47 1.87
N LEU A 86 -3.44 10.60 2.86
CA LEU A 86 -3.35 11.00 4.25
C LEU A 86 -2.08 11.80 4.54
N ALA A 87 -0.93 11.43 3.97
CA ALA A 87 0.31 12.18 4.10
C ALA A 87 0.19 13.59 3.48
N GLN A 88 -0.35 13.69 2.27
CA GLN A 88 -0.58 14.97 1.60
C GLN A 88 -1.52 15.88 2.39
N LYS A 89 -2.58 15.31 2.98
CA LYS A 89 -3.52 16.05 3.85
C LYS A 89 -2.84 16.49 5.15
N ALA A 90 -2.10 15.62 5.82
CA ALA A 90 -1.38 15.94 7.06
C ALA A 90 -0.34 17.05 6.86
N LEU A 91 0.34 17.06 5.71
CA LEU A 91 1.38 18.03 5.38
C LEU A 91 0.84 19.29 4.66
N GLY A 92 -0.45 19.30 4.27
CA GLY A 92 -1.08 20.42 3.58
C GLY A 92 -0.52 20.69 2.17
N ARG A 93 -0.03 19.63 1.46
CA ARG A 93 0.59 19.78 0.13
C ARG A 93 0.31 18.56 -0.75
N TYR A 94 0.06 18.78 -2.03
CA TYR A 94 -0.15 17.73 -3.03
C TYR A 94 1.18 17.16 -3.58
N ASP A 95 2.25 17.95 -3.61
CA ASP A 95 3.61 17.54 -3.96
C ASP A 95 4.44 17.40 -2.68
N LEU A 96 4.70 16.16 -2.28
CA LEU A 96 5.49 15.87 -1.08
C LEU A 96 6.95 16.30 -1.23
N SER A 97 7.47 16.41 -2.48
CA SER A 97 8.85 16.85 -2.71
C SER A 97 9.06 18.35 -2.46
N ASP A 98 7.99 19.14 -2.43
CA ASP A 98 8.07 20.60 -2.36
C ASP A 98 9.04 21.18 -3.42
N GLY A 99 8.83 20.79 -4.67
CA GLY A 99 9.70 21.17 -5.78
C GLY A 99 11.10 20.55 -5.70
N GLY A 100 11.24 19.40 -5.05
CA GLY A 100 12.50 18.67 -4.93
C GLY A 100 13.32 18.98 -3.68
N ARG A 101 12.83 19.82 -2.78
CA ARG A 101 13.52 20.23 -1.55
C ARG A 101 13.39 19.23 -0.41
N LEU A 102 12.33 18.43 -0.42
CA LEU A 102 12.03 17.47 0.62
C LEU A 102 12.12 16.05 0.10
N HIS A 103 12.41 15.13 1.01
CA HIS A 103 12.54 13.71 0.73
C HIS A 103 11.60 12.91 1.62
N TYR A 104 10.69 12.17 0.98
CA TYR A 104 9.79 11.23 1.63
C TYR A 104 9.90 9.87 0.96
N ASP A 105 9.78 8.84 1.76
CA ASP A 105 9.72 7.44 1.33
C ASP A 105 8.28 6.95 1.37
N LEU A 106 7.86 6.28 0.31
CA LEU A 106 6.69 5.42 0.32
C LEU A 106 7.17 3.98 0.53
N VAL A 107 6.81 3.38 1.64
CA VAL A 107 7.11 1.97 1.94
C VAL A 107 5.83 1.16 1.78
N ALA A 108 5.86 0.12 0.97
CA ALA A 108 4.71 -0.72 0.65
C ALA A 108 5.03 -2.20 0.89
N SER A 109 4.10 -2.94 1.50
CA SER A 109 4.26 -4.38 1.78
C SER A 109 4.41 -5.23 0.52
N ALA A 110 3.97 -4.71 -0.63
CA ALA A 110 4.13 -5.33 -1.95
C ALA A 110 4.52 -4.28 -2.99
N GLU A 111 5.03 -4.72 -4.14
CA GLU A 111 5.21 -3.85 -5.30
C GLU A 111 3.88 -3.21 -5.70
N PRO A 112 3.88 -1.96 -6.18
CA PRO A 112 2.65 -1.28 -6.56
C PRO A 112 2.02 -1.93 -7.80
N CYS A 113 0.71 -2.11 -7.79
CA CYS A 113 -0.05 -2.44 -8.99
C CYS A 113 0.01 -1.31 -10.03
N ALA A 114 -0.54 -1.52 -11.24
CA ALA A 114 -0.53 -0.52 -12.32
C ALA A 114 -1.12 0.84 -11.89
N MET A 115 -2.21 0.85 -11.10
CA MET A 115 -2.84 2.06 -10.58
C MET A 115 -1.92 2.80 -9.59
N CYS A 116 -1.39 2.08 -8.60
CA CYS A 116 -0.52 2.67 -7.57
C CYS A 116 0.82 3.13 -8.16
N PHE A 117 1.41 2.35 -9.09
CA PHE A 117 2.58 2.76 -9.86
C PHE A 117 2.35 4.10 -10.55
N GLY A 118 1.17 4.28 -11.19
CA GLY A 118 0.80 5.55 -11.81
C GLY A 118 0.73 6.71 -10.83
N ALA A 119 0.31 6.48 -9.58
CA ALA A 119 0.17 7.53 -8.57
C ALA A 119 1.51 7.99 -7.96
N VAL A 120 2.51 7.10 -7.86
CA VAL A 120 3.81 7.39 -7.23
C VAL A 120 4.50 8.64 -7.79
N PRO A 121 4.66 8.84 -9.11
CA PRO A 121 5.31 10.05 -9.65
C PRO A 121 4.59 11.36 -9.33
N TRP A 122 3.28 11.32 -9.16
CA TRP A 122 2.47 12.51 -8.86
C TRP A 122 2.51 12.91 -7.38
N SER A 123 2.86 11.97 -6.52
CA SER A 123 2.91 12.21 -5.07
C SER A 123 4.07 13.07 -4.62
N GLY A 124 5.16 13.09 -5.40
CA GLY A 124 6.40 13.77 -5.03
C GLY A 124 7.31 12.98 -4.09
N VAL A 125 7.03 11.70 -3.79
CA VAL A 125 7.97 10.85 -3.03
C VAL A 125 9.26 10.65 -3.82
N ARG A 126 10.38 10.52 -3.12
CA ARG A 126 11.70 10.35 -3.72
C ARG A 126 12.23 8.94 -3.65
N ARG A 127 11.60 8.10 -2.83
CA ARG A 127 11.95 6.68 -2.74
C ARG A 127 10.69 5.84 -2.57
N LEU A 128 10.67 4.71 -3.26
CA LEU A 128 9.68 3.65 -3.12
C LEU A 128 10.40 2.40 -2.61
N VAL A 129 9.92 1.86 -1.50
CA VAL A 129 10.45 0.64 -0.88
C VAL A 129 9.37 -0.43 -0.93
N CYS A 130 9.69 -1.59 -1.50
CA CYS A 130 8.75 -2.69 -1.71
C CYS A 130 9.20 -3.95 -0.98
N GLY A 131 8.24 -4.64 -0.35
CA GLY A 131 8.41 -5.95 0.26
C GLY A 131 8.21 -7.08 -0.75
N ALA A 132 7.03 -7.71 -0.77
CA ALA A 132 6.65 -8.74 -1.73
C ALA A 132 6.67 -8.22 -3.16
N ARG A 133 6.86 -9.12 -4.12
CA ARG A 133 6.81 -8.76 -5.54
C ARG A 133 5.40 -8.86 -6.11
N ASP A 134 5.19 -8.24 -7.25
CA ASP A 134 4.01 -8.37 -8.10
C ASP A 134 3.67 -9.86 -8.38
N GLU A 135 4.70 -10.66 -8.68
CA GLU A 135 4.54 -12.11 -8.89
C GLU A 135 4.00 -12.84 -7.65
N ASP A 136 4.33 -12.40 -6.42
CA ASP A 136 3.83 -12.99 -5.18
C ASP A 136 2.33 -12.70 -4.99
N ALA A 137 1.89 -11.48 -5.34
CA ALA A 137 0.47 -11.10 -5.32
C ALA A 137 -0.33 -11.84 -6.40
N ARG A 138 0.21 -11.94 -7.63
CA ARG A 138 -0.42 -12.71 -8.72
C ARG A 138 -0.52 -14.19 -8.40
N ALA A 139 0.49 -14.76 -7.74
CA ALA A 139 0.48 -16.19 -7.36
C ALA A 139 -0.68 -16.57 -6.44
N ILE A 140 -1.22 -15.62 -5.69
CA ILE A 140 -2.39 -15.82 -4.83
C ILE A 140 -3.71 -15.34 -5.46
N GLY A 141 -3.67 -14.88 -6.72
CA GLY A 141 -4.85 -14.57 -7.54
C GLY A 141 -5.20 -13.09 -7.68
N PHE A 142 -4.42 -12.15 -7.13
CA PHE A 142 -4.66 -10.73 -7.37
C PHE A 142 -4.25 -10.32 -8.79
N ASP A 143 -5.03 -9.43 -9.39
CA ASP A 143 -4.71 -8.78 -10.66
C ASP A 143 -3.99 -7.45 -10.39
N GLU A 144 -2.72 -7.40 -10.77
CA GLU A 144 -1.87 -6.23 -10.62
C GLU A 144 -1.97 -5.25 -11.81
N GLY A 145 -2.80 -5.57 -12.79
CA GLY A 145 -3.02 -4.77 -14.00
C GLY A 145 -1.82 -4.76 -14.96
N PRO A 146 -1.94 -3.99 -16.07
CA PRO A 146 -0.90 -3.83 -17.08
C PRO A 146 0.16 -2.82 -16.61
N LYS A 147 1.20 -3.28 -15.97
CA LYS A 147 2.35 -2.49 -15.53
C LYS A 147 3.49 -2.59 -16.58
N LEU A 148 4.28 -1.54 -16.72
CA LEU A 148 5.47 -1.56 -17.60
C LEU A 148 6.46 -2.62 -17.12
N ASP A 149 7.06 -3.38 -18.06
CA ASP A 149 8.10 -4.35 -17.73
C ASP A 149 9.29 -3.68 -17.03
N ASP A 150 9.70 -2.51 -17.50
CA ASP A 150 10.80 -1.69 -16.96
C ASP A 150 10.30 -0.64 -15.95
N TRP A 151 9.27 -0.92 -15.15
CA TRP A 151 8.65 0.03 -14.24
C TRP A 151 9.62 0.65 -13.22
N VAL A 152 10.60 -0.10 -12.76
CA VAL A 152 11.67 0.39 -11.86
C VAL A 152 12.50 1.45 -12.56
N LYS A 153 12.94 1.18 -13.80
CA LYS A 153 13.69 2.14 -14.61
C LYS A 153 12.87 3.39 -14.93
N ALA A 154 11.56 3.23 -15.15
CA ALA A 154 10.66 4.36 -15.39
C ALA A 154 10.57 5.30 -14.18
N LEU A 155 10.54 4.78 -12.95
CA LEU A 155 10.58 5.59 -11.72
C LEU A 155 11.97 6.19 -11.49
N ASN A 156 13.05 5.43 -11.66
CA ASN A 156 14.41 5.93 -11.52
C ASN A 156 14.71 7.09 -12.47
N ASN A 157 14.23 7.04 -13.71
CA ASN A 157 14.34 8.12 -14.69
C ASN A 157 13.60 9.40 -14.26
N ARG A 158 12.67 9.30 -13.31
CA ARG A 158 11.96 10.43 -12.69
C ARG A 158 12.59 10.89 -11.37
N GLY A 159 13.75 10.33 -11.01
CA GLY A 159 14.44 10.64 -9.76
C GLY A 159 13.78 10.01 -8.51
N ILE A 160 13.06 8.92 -8.71
CA ILE A 160 12.46 8.14 -7.63
C ILE A 160 13.27 6.85 -7.48
N GLU A 161 14.02 6.73 -6.40
CA GLU A 161 14.76 5.52 -6.07
C GLU A 161 13.81 4.37 -5.75
N VAL A 162 14.08 3.17 -6.28
CA VAL A 162 13.27 1.99 -5.99
C VAL A 162 14.11 0.92 -5.31
N LEU A 163 13.73 0.56 -4.09
CA LEU A 163 14.30 -0.57 -3.35
C LEU A 163 13.27 -1.70 -3.33
N ARG A 164 13.68 -2.88 -3.79
CA ARG A 164 12.82 -4.07 -3.87
C ARG A 164 13.30 -5.15 -2.91
N ASP A 165 12.45 -6.11 -2.67
CA ASP A 165 12.76 -7.33 -1.89
C ASP A 165 13.13 -7.08 -0.42
N VAL A 166 12.74 -5.93 0.14
CA VAL A 166 12.98 -5.64 1.55
C VAL A 166 12.04 -6.50 2.40
N LEU A 167 12.59 -7.49 3.10
CA LEU A 167 11.84 -8.49 3.86
C LEU A 167 10.77 -9.21 3.01
N ARG A 168 11.09 -9.51 1.73
CA ARG A 168 10.15 -10.09 0.76
C ARG A 168 9.43 -11.32 1.30
N GLU A 169 10.16 -12.26 1.92
CA GLU A 169 9.55 -13.50 2.42
C GLU A 169 8.53 -13.21 3.54
N GLU A 170 8.85 -12.31 4.47
CA GLU A 170 7.94 -11.95 5.56
C GLU A 170 6.68 -11.25 5.05
N ALA A 171 6.82 -10.40 4.03
CA ALA A 171 5.70 -9.74 3.36
C ALA A 171 4.82 -10.76 2.61
N SER A 172 5.44 -11.71 1.88
CA SER A 172 4.75 -12.74 1.13
C SER A 172 4.01 -13.74 2.03
N VAL A 173 4.49 -13.95 3.27
CA VAL A 173 3.74 -14.76 4.27
C VAL A 173 2.36 -14.16 4.53
N VAL A 174 2.23 -12.83 4.66
CA VAL A 174 0.92 -12.18 4.90
C VAL A 174 -0.04 -12.43 3.75
N LEU A 175 0.45 -12.42 2.51
CA LEU A 175 -0.35 -12.72 1.32
C LEU A 175 -0.89 -14.16 1.37
N ARG A 176 -0.01 -15.12 1.69
CA ARG A 176 -0.40 -16.55 1.81
C ARG A 176 -1.36 -16.78 2.98
N GLU A 177 -1.13 -16.17 4.14
CA GLU A 177 -2.03 -16.23 5.32
C GLU A 177 -3.44 -15.73 4.96
N TYR A 178 -3.53 -14.63 4.19
CA TYR A 178 -4.80 -14.07 3.75
C TYR A 178 -5.63 -15.05 2.93
N VAL A 179 -5.04 -15.69 1.91
CA VAL A 179 -5.75 -16.67 1.08
C VAL A 179 -6.08 -17.93 1.86
N ALA A 180 -5.16 -18.41 2.70
CA ALA A 180 -5.42 -19.59 3.54
C ALA A 180 -6.59 -19.37 4.53
N ALA A 181 -6.82 -18.12 4.94
CA ALA A 181 -7.96 -17.71 5.76
C ALA A 181 -9.25 -17.46 4.94
N GLY A 182 -9.26 -17.67 3.63
CA GLY A 182 -10.42 -17.44 2.76
C GLY A 182 -10.64 -15.96 2.41
N GLY A 183 -9.60 -15.15 2.43
CA GLY A 183 -9.67 -13.74 2.11
C GLY A 183 -10.18 -13.46 0.69
N THR A 184 -10.96 -12.42 0.53
CA THR A 184 -11.57 -12.06 -0.77
C THR A 184 -10.56 -11.53 -1.76
N ILE A 185 -10.45 -12.16 -2.93
CA ILE A 185 -9.69 -11.65 -4.06
C ILE A 185 -10.60 -10.71 -4.87
N TYR A 186 -10.37 -9.40 -4.76
CA TYR A 186 -11.22 -8.35 -5.35
C TYR A 186 -10.66 -7.86 -6.69
N ASN A 187 -10.75 -8.70 -7.72
CA ASN A 187 -10.41 -8.28 -9.09
C ASN A 187 -11.61 -7.65 -9.78
N SER A 188 -11.40 -6.55 -10.52
CA SER A 188 -12.44 -5.97 -11.37
C SER A 188 -12.52 -6.72 -12.70
N GLY A 189 -13.74 -6.97 -13.18
CA GLY A 189 -13.99 -7.37 -14.57
C GLY A 189 -13.83 -8.84 -14.91
N GLY A 190 -13.76 -9.75 -13.96
CA GLY A 190 -14.06 -11.17 -14.16
C GLY A 190 -13.31 -11.86 -15.30
N LEU A 191 -12.01 -11.71 -15.41
CA LEU A 191 -11.15 -12.55 -16.28
C LEU A 191 -10.62 -13.77 -15.52
N GLY A 192 -11.42 -14.33 -14.65
CA GLY A 192 -11.13 -15.58 -13.94
C GLY A 192 -12.44 -16.17 -13.44
N GLU A 193 -12.75 -17.39 -13.85
CA GLU A 193 -13.85 -18.16 -13.28
C GLU A 193 -13.56 -18.37 -11.79
N HIS A 194 -14.26 -17.63 -10.93
CA HIS A 194 -14.30 -17.96 -9.50
C HIS A 194 -15.45 -18.94 -9.28
N PRO A 195 -15.17 -20.19 -8.87
CA PRO A 195 -16.23 -21.08 -8.40
C PRO A 195 -16.72 -20.52 -7.05
N GLY A 196 -17.88 -19.88 -7.03
CA GLY A 196 -18.57 -19.54 -5.79
C GLY A 196 -19.21 -18.16 -5.65
N ASN A 197 -19.26 -17.33 -6.67
CA ASN A 197 -19.98 -16.05 -6.57
C ASN A 197 -21.32 -16.12 -7.30
N GLU A 198 -22.33 -16.75 -6.67
CA GLU A 198 -23.72 -16.58 -7.08
C GLU A 198 -24.10 -15.11 -6.87
N ARG A 199 -24.45 -14.44 -7.95
CA ARG A 199 -24.97 -13.06 -7.92
C ARG A 199 -26.25 -13.04 -7.12
N VAL A 200 -26.23 -12.44 -5.95
CA VAL A 200 -27.44 -11.97 -5.30
C VAL A 200 -27.81 -10.67 -5.99
N LEU A 201 -28.89 -10.74 -6.79
CA LEU A 201 -29.57 -9.57 -7.38
C LEU A 201 -30.30 -8.79 -6.30
#